data_01d4d445e5b3213d8202c7bf5696562b
#
_entry.id   01d4d445e5b3213d8202c7bf5696562b
#
_cell.length_a   1.000
_cell.length_b   1.000
_cell.length_c   1.000
_cell.angle_alpha   90.00
_cell.angle_beta   90.00
_cell.angle_gamma   90.00
#
_symmetry.space_group_name_H-M   'P 1'
#
loop_
_entity.id
_entity.type
_entity.pdbx_description
1 polymer ?
#
loop_
_entity_poly.entity_id
_entity_poly.type
_entity_poly.pdbx_seq_one_letter_code
_entity_poly.pdbx_strand_id
1 'polypeptide(L)'
;MYRVAIICSFSISAKNICHVLQEEIEKKQLNIEVEAFHTEDCSKVIGNYDLVLLMQQIRYNFKNISKLLKPIETKVITNEQINHINDLLDVIIESKEQCKK
;
A
#
# COMPACT_ATOMS: atom_id res chain seq x y z
N MET A 1 2.47 -15.09 -1.89
CA MET A 1 1.46 -14.02 -1.92
C MET A 1 2.15 -12.66 -1.83
N TYR A 2 1.74 -11.75 -2.68
CA TYR A 2 2.27 -10.38 -2.66
C TYR A 2 1.53 -9.57 -1.60
N ARG A 3 2.25 -9.03 -0.63
CA ARG A 3 1.65 -8.34 0.52
C ARG A 3 1.90 -6.85 0.43
N VAL A 4 0.82 -6.07 0.56
CA VAL A 4 0.84 -4.61 0.44
C VAL A 4 0.35 -3.99 1.74
N ALA A 5 1.09 -3.01 2.26
CA ALA A 5 0.69 -2.24 3.43
C ALA A 5 0.34 -0.81 3.00
N ILE A 6 -0.79 -0.31 3.47
CA ILE A 6 -1.18 1.08 3.24
C ILE A 6 -1.07 1.82 4.57
N ILE A 7 -0.27 2.88 4.58
CA ILE A 7 0.00 3.65 5.80
C ILE A 7 -0.68 5.01 5.73
N CYS A 8 -1.40 5.37 6.79
CA CYS A 8 -2.13 6.62 6.89
C CYS A 8 -2.12 7.11 8.34
N SER A 9 -2.18 8.44 8.53
CA SER A 9 -2.31 9.01 9.87
C SER A 9 -3.73 8.82 10.44
N PHE A 10 -4.71 8.60 9.56
CA PHE A 10 -6.10 8.29 9.97
C PHE A 10 -6.46 6.90 9.48
N SER A 11 -6.42 5.94 10.38
CA SER A 11 -6.61 4.53 10.04
C SER A 11 -7.95 4.20 9.37
N ILE A 12 -8.98 4.99 9.62
CA ILE A 12 -10.31 4.76 9.06
C ILE A 12 -10.29 4.85 7.54
N SER A 13 -9.66 5.89 6.99
CA SER A 13 -9.57 6.07 5.54
C SER A 13 -8.80 4.92 4.88
N ALA A 14 -7.69 4.54 5.48
CA ALA A 14 -6.88 3.45 4.95
C ALA A 14 -7.62 2.11 4.99
N LYS A 15 -8.37 1.87 6.05
CA LYS A 15 -9.17 0.64 6.17
C LYS A 15 -10.24 0.54 5.09
N ASN A 16 -10.91 1.66 4.80
CA ASN A 16 -11.93 1.69 3.74
C ASN A 16 -11.32 1.37 2.38
N ILE A 17 -10.19 1.96 2.08
CA ILE A 17 -9.47 1.72 0.82
C ILE A 17 -9.03 0.26 0.74
N CYS A 18 -8.49 -0.28 1.81
CA CYS A 18 -8.09 -1.68 1.86
C CYS A 18 -9.25 -2.63 1.62
N HIS A 19 -10.41 -2.32 2.20
CA HIS A 19 -11.60 -3.15 2.03
C HIS A 19 -12.03 -3.18 0.56
N VAL A 20 -12.09 -2.03 -0.09
CA VAL A 20 -12.49 -1.94 -1.50
C VAL A 20 -11.45 -2.62 -2.40
N LEU A 21 -10.17 -2.41 -2.13
CA LEU A 21 -9.10 -3.07 -2.88
C LEU A 21 -9.15 -4.58 -2.72
N GLN A 22 -9.38 -5.06 -1.50
CA GLN A 22 -9.44 -6.50 -1.25
C GLN A 22 -10.61 -7.13 -2.01
N GLU A 23 -11.76 -6.45 -2.08
CA GLU A 23 -12.90 -6.92 -2.87
C GLU A 23 -12.54 -7.07 -4.34
N GLU A 24 -11.87 -6.07 -4.92
CA GLU A 24 -11.45 -6.12 -6.33
C GLU A 24 -10.42 -7.21 -6.57
N ILE A 25 -9.50 -7.39 -5.64
CA ILE A 25 -8.49 -8.45 -5.71
C ILE A 25 -9.15 -9.81 -5.74
N GLU A 26 -10.15 -10.02 -4.90
CA GLU A 26 -10.88 -11.28 -4.84
C GLU A 26 -11.69 -11.52 -6.11
N LYS A 27 -12.34 -10.47 -6.64
CA LYS A 27 -13.09 -10.58 -7.89
C LYS A 27 -12.21 -10.98 -9.07
N LYS A 28 -10.98 -10.46 -9.10
CA LYS A 28 -10.03 -10.75 -10.17
C LYS A 28 -9.18 -11.98 -9.90
N GLN A 29 -9.37 -12.61 -8.74
CA GLN A 29 -8.64 -13.80 -8.32
C GLN A 29 -7.11 -13.57 -8.32
N LEU A 30 -6.70 -12.43 -7.83
CA LEU A 30 -5.29 -12.08 -7.72
C LEU A 30 -4.71 -12.58 -6.39
N ASN A 31 -3.46 -12.99 -6.41
CA ASN A 31 -2.78 -13.47 -5.21
C ASN A 31 -2.09 -12.30 -4.48
N ILE A 32 -2.89 -11.36 -4.00
CA ILE A 32 -2.44 -10.14 -3.34
C ILE A 32 -3.22 -9.95 -2.04
N GLU A 33 -2.52 -9.54 -0.98
CA GLU A 33 -3.12 -9.21 0.30
C GLU A 33 -2.82 -7.75 0.63
N VAL A 34 -3.82 -6.99 1.06
CA VAL A 34 -3.69 -5.57 1.40
C VAL A 34 -4.10 -5.35 2.84
N GLU A 35 -3.31 -4.58 3.60
CA GLU A 35 -3.60 -4.30 4.99
C GLU A 35 -3.27 -2.84 5.33
N ALA A 36 -4.07 -2.24 6.22
CA ALA A 36 -3.92 -0.84 6.61
C ALA A 36 -3.17 -0.73 7.94
N PHE A 37 -2.29 0.28 8.03
CA PHE A 37 -1.54 0.56 9.24
C PHE A 37 -1.56 2.06 9.55
N HIS A 38 -1.50 2.38 10.83
CA HIS A 38 -1.28 3.74 11.28
C HIS A 38 0.20 4.09 11.13
N THR A 39 0.51 5.39 10.97
CA THR A 39 1.90 5.86 10.85
C THR A 39 2.78 5.37 11.99
N GLU A 40 2.24 5.31 13.20
CA GLU A 40 2.97 4.86 14.38
C GLU A 40 3.34 3.38 14.33
N ASP A 41 2.65 2.62 13.50
CA ASP A 41 2.86 1.17 13.38
C ASP A 41 3.73 0.78 12.20
N CYS A 42 4.39 1.75 11.55
CA CYS A 42 5.27 1.48 10.40
C CYS A 42 6.29 0.38 10.67
N SER A 43 6.83 0.32 11.88
CA SER A 43 7.85 -0.67 12.22
C SER A 43 7.33 -2.11 12.10
N LYS A 44 6.03 -2.32 12.22
CA LYS A 44 5.43 -3.65 12.11
C LYS A 44 5.46 -4.18 10.68
N VAL A 45 5.67 -3.31 9.72
CA VAL A 45 5.70 -3.65 8.29
C VAL A 45 7.05 -4.22 7.88
N ILE A 46 8.11 -3.87 8.61
CA ILE A 46 9.48 -4.24 8.26
C ILE A 46 9.62 -5.77 8.14
N GLY A 47 10.07 -6.21 6.95
CA GLY A 47 10.33 -7.62 6.71
C GLY A 47 9.11 -8.49 6.43
N ASN A 48 7.91 -7.92 6.50
CA ASN A 48 6.66 -8.67 6.36
C ASN A 48 5.86 -8.32 5.10
N TYR A 49 6.22 -7.25 4.41
CA TYR A 49 5.46 -6.76 3.26
C TYR A 49 6.36 -6.52 2.06
N ASP A 50 5.78 -6.57 0.87
CA ASP A 50 6.50 -6.41 -0.39
C ASP A 50 6.40 -5.01 -0.97
N LEU A 51 5.34 -4.30 -0.62
CA LEU A 51 5.10 -2.94 -1.09
C LEU A 51 4.43 -2.14 0.01
N VAL A 52 4.82 -0.88 0.15
CA VAL A 52 4.18 0.05 1.08
C VAL A 52 3.66 1.24 0.31
N LEU A 53 2.40 1.58 0.55
CA LEU A 53 1.75 2.74 -0.06
C LEU A 53 1.43 3.76 1.03
N LEU A 54 1.91 4.99 0.83
CA LEU A 54 1.63 6.09 1.76
C LEU A 54 0.49 6.94 1.21
N MET A 55 -0.49 7.22 2.06
CA MET A 55 -1.56 8.13 1.71
C MET A 55 -0.99 9.53 1.47
N GLN A 56 -1.60 10.28 0.56
CA GLN A 56 -1.12 11.62 0.19
C GLN A 56 -1.00 12.56 1.38
N GLN A 57 -1.86 12.40 2.38
CA GLN A 57 -1.85 13.23 3.58
C GLN A 57 -0.53 13.16 4.36
N ILE A 58 0.20 12.05 4.23
CA ILE A 58 1.46 11.87 4.96
C ILE A 58 2.67 11.83 4.03
N ARG A 59 2.54 12.36 2.81
CA ARG A 59 3.64 12.36 1.84
C ARG A 59 4.89 13.06 2.36
N TYR A 60 4.74 14.01 3.28
CA TYR A 60 5.87 14.71 3.88
C TYR A 60 6.80 13.78 4.68
N ASN A 61 6.29 12.63 5.10
CA ASN A 61 7.07 11.62 5.81
C ASN A 61 7.70 10.57 4.88
N PHE A 62 7.52 10.74 3.57
CA PHE A 62 7.98 9.73 2.61
C PHE A 62 9.46 9.36 2.78
N LYS A 63 10.33 10.37 2.89
CA LYS A 63 11.77 10.12 3.02
C LYS A 63 12.10 9.30 4.26
N ASN A 64 11.51 9.66 5.40
CA ASN A 64 11.75 8.98 6.66
C ASN A 64 11.23 7.55 6.65
N ILE A 65 9.99 7.38 6.16
CA ILE A 65 9.35 6.07 6.13
C ILE A 65 10.04 5.16 5.11
N SER A 66 10.34 5.68 3.93
CA SER A 66 11.03 4.93 2.89
C SER A 66 12.40 4.44 3.38
N LYS A 67 13.11 5.29 4.10
CA LYS A 67 14.42 4.95 4.67
C LYS A 67 14.31 3.86 5.74
N LEU A 68 13.29 3.97 6.59
CA LEU A 68 13.02 3.01 7.64
C LEU A 68 12.68 1.63 7.09
N LEU A 69 11.93 1.60 5.98
CA LEU A 69 11.40 0.37 5.42
C LEU A 69 12.28 -0.29 4.36
N LYS A 70 13.42 0.30 4.01
CA LYS A 70 14.31 -0.33 3.03
C LYS A 70 14.63 -1.76 3.44
N PRO A 71 14.70 -2.70 2.50
CA PRO A 71 14.62 -2.54 1.03
C PRO A 71 13.19 -2.59 0.45
N ILE A 72 12.17 -2.50 1.27
CA ILE A 72 10.78 -2.54 0.79
C ILE A 72 10.49 -1.30 -0.05
N GLU A 73 9.87 -1.51 -1.22
CA GLU A 73 9.48 -0.41 -2.09
C GLU A 73 8.37 0.40 -1.44
N THR A 74 8.51 1.72 -1.41
CA THR A 74 7.55 2.64 -0.82
C THR A 74 7.12 3.66 -1.87
N LYS A 75 5.81 3.83 -2.03
CA LYS A 75 5.22 4.78 -2.99
C LYS A 75 4.16 5.63 -2.31
N VAL A 76 4.00 6.87 -2.80
CA VAL A 76 2.91 7.74 -2.34
C VAL A 76 1.73 7.59 -3.30
N ILE A 77 0.53 7.38 -2.76
CA ILE A 77 -0.68 7.31 -3.57
C ILE A 77 -1.42 8.65 -3.50
N THR A 78 -1.93 9.09 -4.64
CA THR A 78 -2.63 10.37 -4.75
C THR A 78 -4.12 10.21 -4.46
N ASN A 79 -4.79 11.35 -4.20
CA ASN A 79 -6.23 11.35 -4.01
C ASN A 79 -6.97 10.87 -5.26
N GLU A 80 -6.42 11.14 -6.44
CA GLU A 80 -7.00 10.63 -7.69
C GLU A 80 -6.98 9.11 -7.75
N GLN A 81 -5.87 8.50 -7.36
CA GLN A 81 -5.75 7.04 -7.32
C GLN A 81 -6.69 6.43 -6.30
N ILE A 82 -6.90 7.11 -5.17
CA ILE A 82 -7.82 6.66 -4.15
C ILE A 82 -9.26 6.64 -4.67
N ASN A 83 -9.63 7.66 -5.45
CA ASN A 83 -10.97 7.76 -6.03
C ASN A 83 -11.18 6.81 -7.21
N HIS A 84 -10.10 6.27 -7.77
CA HIS A 84 -10.14 5.33 -8.88
C HIS A 84 -9.41 4.05 -8.50
N ILE A 85 -10.15 3.16 -7.85
CA ILE A 85 -9.57 1.93 -7.28
C ILE A 85 -8.84 1.08 -8.33
N ASN A 86 -9.36 1.03 -9.55
CA ASN A 86 -8.69 0.27 -10.61
C ASN A 86 -7.29 0.81 -10.92
N ASP A 87 -7.13 2.13 -10.90
CA ASP A 87 -5.82 2.75 -11.11
C ASP A 87 -4.86 2.40 -10.00
N LEU A 88 -5.34 2.43 -8.76
CA LEU A 88 -4.53 2.05 -7.61
C LEU A 88 -4.13 0.59 -7.67
N LEU A 89 -5.06 -0.27 -8.07
CA LEU A 89 -4.78 -1.69 -8.23
C LEU A 89 -3.74 -1.93 -9.32
N ASP A 90 -3.79 -1.16 -10.40
CA ASP A 90 -2.79 -1.26 -11.46
C ASP A 90 -1.39 -0.93 -10.96
N VAL A 91 -1.25 0.06 -10.07
CA VAL A 91 0.04 0.40 -9.45
C VAL A 91 0.56 -0.81 -8.67
N ILE A 92 -0.30 -1.46 -7.92
CA ILE A 92 0.06 -2.65 -7.13
C ILE A 92 0.50 -3.79 -8.04
N ILE A 93 -0.26 -4.03 -9.10
CA ILE A 93 0.04 -5.11 -10.05
C ILE A 93 1.38 -4.87 -10.76
N GLU A 94 1.64 -3.63 -11.18
CA GLU A 94 2.92 -3.26 -11.78
C GLU A 94 4.08 -3.54 -10.84
N SER A 95 3.96 -3.15 -9.57
CA SER A 95 4.99 -3.43 -8.58
C SER A 95 5.23 -4.92 -8.41
N LYS A 96 4.15 -5.70 -8.38
CA LYS A 96 4.25 -7.15 -8.26
C LYS A 96 5.00 -7.75 -9.44
N GLU A 97 4.70 -7.29 -10.65
CA GLU A 97 5.36 -7.79 -11.86
C GLU A 97 6.84 -7.44 -11.87
N GLN A 98 7.20 -6.24 -11.41
CA GLN A 98 8.59 -5.81 -11.34
C GLN A 98 9.39 -6.60 -10.30
N CYS A 99 8.75 -7.12 -9.28
CA CYS A 99 9.40 -7.91 -8.24
C CYS A 99 9.64 -9.37 -8.67
N LYS A 100 9.10 -9.78 -9.79
CA LYS A 100 9.29 -11.13 -10.32
C LYS A 100 10.61 -11.21 -11.09
N LYS A 101 11.66 -11.42 -10.39
CA LYS A 101 12.94 -11.67 -11.04
C LYS A 101 13.50 -13.00 -10.60
#